data_f5b3a969923221387fc265dbd2ad0e43
#
_entry.id   f5b3a969923221387fc265dbd2ad0e43
#
_cell.length_a   1.000
_cell.length_b   1.000
_cell.length_c   1.000
_cell.angle_alpha   90.00
_cell.angle_beta   90.00
_cell.angle_gamma   90.00
#
_symmetry.space_group_name_H-M   'P 1'
#
loop_
_entity.id
_entity.type
_entity.pdbx_description
1 polymer ?
#
loop_
_entity_poly.entity_id
_entity_poly.type
_entity_poly.pdbx_seq_one_letter_code
_entity_poly.pdbx_strand_id
1 'polypeptide(L)'
;MSRPNKEPRYRSGLEKRVCNNLRNRRIKFSYEPYKLDYTKEVKQGFCPECGSKVMLKCHQYTPDIVLDNGIHVEIKGKFTGEMRTKMIAVKKCNPDIDIRFLFQRDGWCTKNHKMRYSEWCEKNGFDYAIGEVIPSEWID
;
A
#
# COMPACT_ATOMS: atom_id res chain seq x y z
N MET A 1 6.80 14.45 -34.51
CA MET A 1 7.29 14.90 -33.18
C MET A 1 6.62 14.13 -32.08
N SER A 2 7.39 13.34 -31.35
CA SER A 2 6.89 12.69 -30.15
C SER A 2 6.68 13.74 -29.07
N ARG A 3 5.49 13.75 -28.46
CA ARG A 3 5.25 14.57 -27.27
C ARG A 3 6.19 14.08 -26.16
N PRO A 4 6.88 14.97 -25.44
CA PRO A 4 7.65 14.53 -24.28
C PRO A 4 6.69 13.82 -23.31
N ASN A 5 7.06 12.61 -22.90
CA ASN A 5 6.34 11.92 -21.85
C ASN A 5 6.33 12.83 -20.64
N LYS A 6 5.15 13.34 -20.29
CA LYS A 6 4.98 14.06 -19.03
C LYS A 6 5.30 13.07 -17.91
N GLU A 7 6.29 13.42 -17.10
CA GLU A 7 6.53 12.67 -15.87
C GLU A 7 5.24 12.57 -15.08
N PRO A 8 4.93 11.39 -14.51
CA PRO A 8 3.76 11.26 -13.66
C PRO A 8 3.88 12.21 -12.47
N ARG A 9 2.74 12.76 -12.05
CA ARG A 9 2.68 13.67 -10.91
C ARG A 9 2.69 12.83 -9.64
N TYR A 10 3.83 12.76 -8.99
CA TYR A 10 3.99 12.00 -7.75
C TYR A 10 3.30 12.70 -6.58
N ARG A 11 2.69 11.90 -5.69
CA ARG A 11 2.03 12.41 -4.48
C ARG A 11 3.01 12.88 -3.42
N SER A 12 4.23 12.36 -3.42
CA SER A 12 5.27 12.72 -2.45
C SER A 12 6.65 12.69 -3.07
N GLY A 13 7.60 13.41 -2.43
CA GLY A 13 9.00 13.36 -2.83
C GLY A 13 9.62 11.97 -2.64
N LEU A 14 9.16 11.21 -1.64
CA LEU A 14 9.60 9.84 -1.40
C LEU A 14 9.24 8.94 -2.58
N GLU A 15 8.01 8.99 -3.05
CA GLU A 15 7.57 8.22 -4.22
C GLU A 15 8.40 8.56 -5.45
N LYS A 16 8.66 9.85 -5.67
CA LYS A 16 9.49 10.32 -6.78
C LYS A 16 10.91 9.72 -6.72
N ARG A 17 11.53 9.72 -5.54
CA ARG A 17 12.89 9.16 -5.36
C ARG A 17 12.92 7.66 -5.63
N VAL A 18 11.94 6.92 -5.13
CA VAL A 18 11.82 5.48 -5.38
C VAL A 18 11.65 5.19 -6.87
N CYS A 19 10.74 5.91 -7.53
CA CYS A 19 10.51 5.74 -8.98
C CYS A 19 11.74 6.09 -9.80
N ASN A 20 12.43 7.18 -9.48
CA ASN A 20 13.67 7.56 -10.18
C ASN A 20 14.76 6.50 -10.00
N ASN A 21 14.88 5.93 -8.81
CA ASN A 21 15.82 4.83 -8.56
C ASN A 21 15.52 3.63 -9.45
N LEU A 22 14.24 3.24 -9.54
CA LEU A 22 13.82 2.14 -10.40
C LEU A 22 14.15 2.39 -11.88
N ARG A 23 13.91 3.62 -12.36
CA ARG A 23 14.24 4.02 -13.74
C ARG A 23 15.74 3.96 -14.00
N ASN A 24 16.54 4.45 -13.05
CA ASN A 24 18.00 4.43 -13.17
C ASN A 24 18.54 2.99 -13.20
N ARG A 25 17.87 2.08 -12.52
CA ARG A 25 18.19 0.63 -12.54
C ARG A 25 17.59 -0.10 -13.74
N ARG A 26 16.85 0.60 -14.60
CA ARG A 26 16.17 0.06 -15.78
C ARG A 26 15.16 -1.03 -15.45
N ILE A 27 14.46 -0.87 -14.33
CA ILE A 27 13.44 -1.80 -13.86
C ILE A 27 12.07 -1.32 -14.36
N LYS A 28 11.32 -2.23 -15.00
CA LYS A 28 9.97 -1.93 -15.48
C LYS A 28 8.98 -1.92 -14.32
N PHE A 29 8.18 -0.87 -14.24
CA PHE A 29 7.13 -0.72 -13.25
C PHE A 29 6.03 0.21 -13.78
N SER A 30 4.88 0.20 -13.11
CA SER A 30 3.79 1.15 -13.37
C SER A 30 3.51 1.93 -12.09
N TYR A 31 3.30 3.23 -12.23
CA TYR A 31 2.94 4.12 -11.13
C TYR A 31 1.43 4.34 -11.12
N GLU A 32 0.77 4.00 -9.99
CA GLU A 32 -0.69 4.10 -9.81
C GLU A 32 -1.49 3.56 -11.01
N PRO A 33 -1.22 2.32 -11.48
CA PRO A 33 -1.73 1.85 -12.77
C PRO A 33 -3.23 1.58 -12.80
N TYR A 34 -3.83 1.21 -11.68
CA TYR A 34 -5.24 0.83 -11.57
C TYR A 34 -5.69 0.89 -10.12
N LYS A 35 -6.98 0.63 -9.92
CA LYS A 35 -7.59 0.59 -8.60
C LYS A 35 -8.04 -0.82 -8.26
N LEU A 36 -7.88 -1.21 -7.00
CA LEU A 36 -8.37 -2.47 -6.45
C LEU A 36 -9.59 -2.20 -5.58
N ASP A 37 -10.62 -2.99 -5.75
CA ASP A 37 -11.82 -2.88 -4.94
C ASP A 37 -11.64 -3.61 -3.61
N TYR A 38 -12.16 -3.04 -2.55
CA TYR A 38 -12.23 -3.69 -1.25
C TYR A 38 -13.47 -3.24 -0.49
N THR A 39 -13.94 -4.08 0.42
CA THR A 39 -15.08 -3.76 1.26
C THR A 39 -14.61 -3.53 2.70
N LYS A 40 -15.22 -2.56 3.34
CA LYS A 40 -14.96 -2.23 4.74
C LYS A 40 -16.26 -2.29 5.52
N GLU A 41 -16.23 -2.94 6.67
CA GLU A 41 -17.34 -2.97 7.58
C GLU A 41 -17.53 -1.59 8.22
N VAL A 42 -18.72 -1.02 8.04
CA VAL A 42 -19.09 0.24 8.67
C VAL A 42 -20.16 -0.07 9.72
N LYS A 43 -19.88 0.25 10.96
CA LYS A 43 -20.89 0.17 12.01
C LYS A 43 -21.91 1.29 11.82
N GLN A 44 -23.06 0.94 11.24
CA GLN A 44 -24.22 1.82 11.25
C GLN A 44 -25.22 1.31 12.28
N GLY A 45 -26.09 2.21 12.72
CA GLY A 45 -27.05 1.95 13.77
C GLY A 45 -27.92 0.70 13.55
N PHE A 46 -28.67 0.37 14.53
CA PHE A 46 -29.51 -0.81 14.65
C PHE A 46 -30.46 -0.96 13.46
N CYS A 47 -30.41 -2.08 12.76
CA CYS A 47 -31.46 -2.45 11.82
C CYS A 47 -32.65 -3.03 12.60
N PRO A 48 -33.83 -2.39 12.62
CA PRO A 48 -34.96 -2.90 13.39
C PRO A 48 -35.54 -4.22 12.89
N GLU A 49 -35.23 -4.61 11.65
CA GLU A 49 -35.77 -5.85 11.06
C GLU A 49 -34.91 -7.08 11.31
N CYS A 50 -33.57 -6.94 11.22
CA CYS A 50 -32.66 -8.10 11.31
C CYS A 50 -31.65 -7.99 12.46
N GLY A 51 -31.60 -6.90 13.20
CA GLY A 51 -30.63 -6.66 14.26
C GLY A 51 -29.20 -6.49 13.79
N SER A 52 -28.97 -6.47 12.48
CA SER A 52 -27.63 -6.32 11.90
C SER A 52 -27.11 -4.92 12.13
N LYS A 53 -25.90 -4.83 12.69
CA LYS A 53 -25.20 -3.58 12.97
C LYS A 53 -24.11 -3.24 11.96
N VAL A 54 -23.93 -4.09 10.94
CA VAL A 54 -22.80 -4.01 10.04
C VAL A 54 -23.28 -3.81 8.60
N MET A 55 -22.83 -2.74 7.98
CA MET A 55 -22.99 -2.52 6.54
C MET A 55 -21.63 -2.62 5.87
N LEU A 56 -21.60 -3.28 4.71
CA LEU A 56 -20.42 -3.33 3.85
C LEU A 56 -20.43 -2.13 2.92
N LYS A 57 -19.38 -1.33 2.96
CA LYS A 57 -19.18 -0.22 2.05
C LYS A 57 -18.03 -0.52 1.11
N CYS A 58 -18.27 -0.39 -0.20
CA CYS A 58 -17.27 -0.62 -1.23
C CYS A 58 -16.35 0.59 -1.35
N HIS A 59 -15.04 0.34 -1.37
CA HIS A 59 -14.00 1.35 -1.53
C HIS A 59 -13.02 0.93 -2.61
N GLN A 60 -12.18 1.86 -3.05
CA GLN A 60 -11.11 1.61 -4.01
C GLN A 60 -9.76 1.99 -3.42
N TYR A 61 -8.76 1.16 -3.70
CA TYR A 61 -7.37 1.35 -3.32
C TYR A 61 -6.50 1.44 -4.57
N THR A 62 -5.66 2.46 -4.64
CA THR A 62 -4.70 2.63 -5.73
C THR A 62 -3.30 2.27 -5.22
N PRO A 63 -2.69 1.17 -5.71
CA PRO A 63 -1.30 0.85 -5.37
C PRO A 63 -0.36 1.95 -5.85
N ASP A 64 0.68 2.26 -5.08
CA ASP A 64 1.66 3.27 -5.49
C ASP A 64 2.45 2.80 -6.71
N ILE A 65 3.02 1.60 -6.64
CA ILE A 65 3.82 1.01 -7.71
C ILE A 65 3.42 -0.45 -7.89
N VAL A 66 3.35 -0.88 -9.14
CA VAL A 66 3.25 -2.29 -9.49
C VAL A 66 4.47 -2.65 -10.34
N LEU A 67 5.30 -3.55 -9.82
CA LEU A 67 6.47 -4.06 -10.54
C LEU A 67 6.03 -4.98 -11.68
N ASP A 68 6.88 -5.13 -12.69
CA ASP A 68 6.60 -5.97 -13.86
C ASP A 68 6.31 -7.44 -13.51
N ASN A 69 6.85 -7.92 -12.39
CA ASN A 69 6.60 -9.27 -11.88
C ASN A 69 5.28 -9.41 -11.07
N GLY A 70 4.50 -8.35 -10.96
CA GLY A 70 3.21 -8.35 -10.26
C GLY A 70 3.24 -7.96 -8.80
N ILE A 71 4.40 -7.67 -8.23
CA ILE A 71 4.50 -7.21 -6.84
C ILE A 71 3.97 -5.78 -6.75
N HIS A 72 3.00 -5.57 -5.85
CA HIS A 72 2.43 -4.27 -5.57
C HIS A 72 3.17 -3.67 -4.38
N VAL A 73 3.76 -2.50 -4.57
CA VAL A 73 4.55 -1.83 -3.53
C VAL A 73 3.81 -0.59 -3.04
N GLU A 74 3.60 -0.53 -1.73
CA GLU A 74 3.04 0.62 -1.04
C GLU A 74 4.18 1.37 -0.36
N ILE A 75 4.37 2.63 -0.72
CA ILE A 75 5.46 3.46 -0.22
C ILE A 75 4.92 4.39 0.86
N LYS A 76 5.48 4.32 2.07
CA LYS A 76 4.99 5.11 3.21
C LYS A 76 6.11 5.75 4.03
N GLY A 77 5.97 7.05 4.28
CA GLY A 77 6.72 7.75 5.31
C GLY A 77 6.05 7.57 6.68
N LYS A 78 4.74 7.79 6.73
CA LYS A 78 3.91 7.53 7.93
C LYS A 78 2.89 6.44 7.63
N PHE A 79 2.73 5.52 8.58
CA PHE A 79 1.79 4.43 8.48
C PHE A 79 0.75 4.52 9.59
N THR A 80 -0.30 5.29 9.33
CA THR A 80 -1.35 5.59 10.29
C THR A 80 -2.24 4.39 10.59
N GLY A 81 -2.98 4.44 11.72
CA GLY A 81 -3.95 3.41 12.07
C GLY A 81 -5.04 3.21 11.02
N GLU A 82 -5.49 4.30 10.41
CA GLU A 82 -6.46 4.27 9.31
C GLU A 82 -5.90 3.51 8.10
N MET A 83 -4.65 3.79 7.72
CA MET A 83 -3.99 3.08 6.62
C MET A 83 -3.81 1.60 6.94
N ARG A 84 -3.41 1.25 8.18
CA ARG A 84 -3.25 -0.14 8.60
C ARG A 84 -4.55 -0.92 8.47
N THR A 85 -5.66 -0.35 8.94
CA THR A 85 -7.00 -0.95 8.83
C THR A 85 -7.39 -1.14 7.37
N LYS A 86 -7.15 -0.12 6.54
CA LYS A 86 -7.41 -0.18 5.10
C LYS A 86 -6.66 -1.32 4.43
N MET A 87 -5.37 -1.46 4.71
CA MET A 87 -4.54 -2.47 4.05
C MET A 87 -4.91 -3.89 4.43
N ILE A 88 -5.37 -4.12 5.65
CA ILE A 88 -5.92 -5.43 6.05
C ILE A 88 -7.16 -5.77 5.20
N ALA A 89 -8.07 -4.80 5.03
CA ALA A 89 -9.27 -4.99 4.22
C ALA A 89 -8.94 -5.23 2.74
N VAL A 90 -7.98 -4.49 2.18
CA VAL A 90 -7.52 -4.66 0.80
C VAL A 90 -6.96 -6.07 0.59
N LYS A 91 -6.11 -6.54 1.49
CA LYS A 91 -5.52 -7.88 1.40
C LYS A 91 -6.58 -8.97 1.51
N LYS A 92 -7.53 -8.81 2.42
CA LYS A 92 -8.63 -9.76 2.60
C LYS A 92 -9.49 -9.90 1.34
N CYS A 93 -9.76 -8.80 0.66
CA CYS A 93 -10.56 -8.78 -0.57
C CYS A 93 -9.76 -9.17 -1.82
N ASN A 94 -8.44 -9.09 -1.77
CA ASN A 94 -7.55 -9.39 -2.90
C ASN A 94 -6.43 -10.35 -2.46
N PRO A 95 -6.76 -11.57 -2.01
CA PRO A 95 -5.77 -12.47 -1.38
C PRO A 95 -4.69 -12.97 -2.33
N ASP A 96 -4.92 -12.95 -3.63
CA ASP A 96 -3.97 -13.41 -4.64
C ASP A 96 -2.94 -12.34 -5.04
N ILE A 97 -3.11 -11.12 -4.56
CA ILE A 97 -2.21 -10.01 -4.88
C ILE A 97 -1.10 -9.92 -3.85
N ASP A 98 0.14 -9.89 -4.33
CA ASP A 98 1.32 -9.71 -3.49
C ASP A 98 1.53 -8.22 -3.21
N ILE A 99 1.13 -7.78 -2.02
CA ILE A 99 1.28 -6.41 -1.57
C ILE A 99 2.42 -6.35 -0.55
N ARG A 100 3.39 -5.47 -0.82
CA ARG A 100 4.56 -5.26 0.06
C ARG A 100 4.69 -3.79 0.41
N PHE A 101 5.27 -3.51 1.57
CA PHE A 101 5.48 -2.15 2.04
C PHE A 101 6.94 -1.74 1.93
N LEU A 102 7.17 -0.51 1.49
CA LEU A 102 8.46 0.14 1.57
C LEU A 102 8.30 1.34 2.49
N PHE A 103 8.83 1.23 3.71
CA PHE A 103 8.80 2.30 4.69
C PHE A 103 10.10 3.09 4.65
N GLN A 104 10.00 4.41 4.61
CA GLN A 104 11.18 5.26 4.71
C GLN A 104 11.95 5.00 6.01
N ARG A 105 11.22 4.82 7.09
CA ARG A 105 11.75 4.48 8.43
C ARG A 105 10.86 3.45 9.09
N ASP A 106 11.45 2.61 9.93
CA ASP A 106 10.69 1.68 10.75
C ASP A 106 10.14 2.43 11.97
N GLY A 107 9.03 3.11 11.76
CA GLY A 107 8.38 3.92 12.77
C GLY A 107 7.55 3.12 13.76
N TRP A 108 7.02 3.82 14.74
CA TRP A 108 6.12 3.27 15.75
C TRP A 108 4.66 3.41 15.31
N CYS A 109 3.89 2.34 15.46
CA CYS A 109 2.47 2.34 15.11
C CYS A 109 1.64 3.26 16.00
N THR A 110 2.03 3.38 17.28
CA THR A 110 1.33 4.19 18.27
C THR A 110 2.30 5.02 19.10
N LYS A 111 1.77 6.04 19.78
CA LYS A 111 2.58 6.94 20.62
C LYS A 111 3.25 6.24 21.81
N ASN A 112 2.72 5.09 22.23
CA ASN A 112 3.28 4.34 23.36
C ASN A 112 4.46 3.43 22.98
N HIS A 113 4.88 3.43 21.71
CA HIS A 113 6.03 2.69 21.19
C HIS A 113 5.99 1.18 21.48
N LYS A 114 4.81 0.57 21.42
CA LYS A 114 4.66 -0.88 21.66
C LYS A 114 4.88 -1.74 20.42
N MET A 115 4.65 -1.19 19.23
CA MET A 115 4.76 -1.94 17.98
C MET A 115 5.34 -1.07 16.87
N ARG A 116 6.36 -1.59 16.19
CA ARG A 116 6.94 -0.96 15.00
C ARG A 116 6.13 -1.33 13.75
N TYR A 117 6.31 -0.58 12.68
CA TYR A 117 5.70 -0.88 11.38
C TYR A 117 6.10 -2.27 10.89
N SER A 118 7.38 -2.64 11.03
CA SER A 118 7.90 -3.95 10.68
C SER A 118 7.21 -5.08 11.44
N GLU A 119 7.03 -4.92 12.75
CA GLU A 119 6.35 -5.90 13.60
C GLU A 119 4.88 -6.07 13.20
N TRP A 120 4.22 -4.97 12.86
CA TRP A 120 2.84 -5.00 12.36
C TRP A 120 2.75 -5.80 11.05
N CYS A 121 3.69 -5.58 10.12
CA CYS A 121 3.75 -6.33 8.86
C CYS A 121 3.94 -7.83 9.10
N GLU A 122 4.86 -8.19 9.95
CA GLU A 122 5.12 -9.59 10.32
C GLU A 122 3.87 -10.25 10.92
N LYS A 123 3.20 -9.54 11.82
CA LYS A 123 1.98 -10.03 12.47
C LYS A 123 0.83 -10.23 11.47
N ASN A 124 0.70 -9.37 10.46
CA ASN A 124 -0.39 -9.39 9.49
C ASN A 124 -0.03 -10.06 8.16
N GLY A 125 1.16 -10.65 8.06
CA GLY A 125 1.57 -11.41 6.90
C GLY A 125 1.93 -10.58 5.67
N PHE A 126 2.43 -9.37 5.86
CA PHE A 126 2.95 -8.52 4.78
C PHE A 126 4.47 -8.54 4.75
N ASP A 127 5.05 -8.66 3.56
CA ASP A 127 6.47 -8.42 3.37
C ASP A 127 6.73 -6.91 3.34
N TYR A 128 7.92 -6.52 3.80
CA TYR A 128 8.29 -5.11 3.87
C TYR A 128 9.80 -4.93 3.69
N ALA A 129 10.18 -3.69 3.40
CA ALA A 129 11.57 -3.24 3.42
C ALA A 129 11.63 -1.83 4.01
N ILE A 130 12.79 -1.46 4.51
CA ILE A 130 13.04 -0.14 5.11
C ILE A 130 14.04 0.63 4.23
N GLY A 131 13.72 1.86 3.91
CA GLY A 131 14.56 2.75 3.12
C GLY A 131 13.82 3.36 1.94
N GLU A 132 14.58 3.86 0.99
CA GLU A 132 14.04 4.52 -0.21
C GLU A 132 14.34 3.75 -1.50
N VAL A 133 14.81 2.50 -1.36
CA VAL A 133 15.21 1.65 -2.49
C VAL A 133 14.50 0.31 -2.39
N ILE A 134 13.86 -0.09 -3.47
CA ILE A 134 13.22 -1.40 -3.56
C ILE A 134 14.32 -2.48 -3.59
N PRO A 135 14.24 -3.49 -2.69
CA PRO A 135 15.25 -4.56 -2.64
C PRO A 135 15.37 -5.32 -3.95
N SER A 136 16.58 -5.73 -4.29
CA SER A 136 16.84 -6.53 -5.48
C SER A 136 16.06 -7.85 -5.47
N GLU A 137 15.84 -8.44 -4.30
CA GLU A 137 15.11 -9.69 -4.12
C GLU A 137 13.65 -9.59 -4.58
N TRP A 138 13.10 -8.38 -4.63
CA TRP A 138 11.71 -8.17 -5.10
C TRP A 138 11.63 -8.08 -6.63
N ILE A 139 12.76 -7.97 -7.29
CA ILE A 139 12.82 -7.68 -8.72
C ILE A 139 13.18 -8.91 -9.54
N ASP A 140 13.95 -9.79 -8.98
CA ASP A 140 14.46 -11.02 -9.65
C ASP A 140 13.42 -12.13 -9.73
#